data_43e704becda31c1929c6e8e29e5d671b
#
_entry.id   43e704becda31c1929c6e8e29e5d671b
#
_cell.length_a   1.000
_cell.length_b   1.000
_cell.length_c   1.000
_cell.angle_alpha   90.00
_cell.angle_beta   90.00
_cell.angle_gamma   90.00
#
_symmetry.space_group_name_H-M   'P 1'
#
loop_
_entity.id
_entity.type
_entity.pdbx_description
1 polymer ?
#
loop_
_entity_poly.entity_id
_entity_poly.type
_entity_poly.pdbx_seq_one_letter_code
_entity_poly.pdbx_strand_id
1 'polypeptide(L)'
;MKINLIILSVLSANIFAVNVQDYINDKNCNQIIDKTVFKICYDYQLKGAKYVSYTVDGSMANAGEHIKKRPSFYVENNIPVKYRSYPEDYTHSGFDRGHLANHADFDYSANILYQTYSMANIIPQVPEVNRDTWIKVEKYERSVAQSLGSVSVINGVNYSNNPERIGKHQIAVPISFWKIIYNDNKGFKRCFKYQNVVPDTKADRLKDHEVNCSTLVALQ
;
A
#
# COMPACT_ATOMS: atom_id res chain seq x y z
N MET A 1 -39.79 -42.66 21.96
CA MET A 1 -39.05 -41.43 22.20
C MET A 1 -38.06 -41.24 21.02
N LYS A 2 -38.41 -40.36 20.05
CA LYS A 2 -37.58 -40.16 18.85
C LYS A 2 -36.65 -39.01 19.15
N ILE A 3 -35.35 -39.26 19.19
CA ILE A 3 -34.32 -38.23 19.37
C ILE A 3 -34.04 -37.64 17.99
N ASN A 4 -34.45 -36.39 17.77
CA ASN A 4 -34.08 -35.61 16.59
C ASN A 4 -32.64 -35.09 16.78
N LEU A 5 -31.71 -35.62 15.99
CA LEU A 5 -30.36 -35.19 15.90
C LEU A 5 -30.34 -33.91 15.03
N ILE A 6 -30.17 -32.73 15.63
CA ILE A 6 -29.96 -31.49 14.90
C ILE A 6 -28.50 -31.48 14.48
N ILE A 7 -28.24 -31.70 13.20
CA ILE A 7 -26.91 -31.51 12.60
C ILE A 7 -26.73 -30.01 12.40
N LEU A 8 -25.92 -29.38 13.28
CA LEU A 8 -25.46 -28.01 13.11
C LEU A 8 -24.39 -28.03 12.00
N SER A 9 -24.76 -27.62 10.79
CA SER A 9 -23.79 -27.38 9.74
C SER A 9 -22.99 -26.12 10.10
N VAL A 10 -21.77 -26.30 10.59
CA VAL A 10 -20.80 -25.20 10.70
C VAL A 10 -20.40 -24.82 9.27
N LEU A 11 -20.96 -23.73 8.75
CA LEU A 11 -20.41 -23.08 7.57
C LEU A 11 -19.02 -22.56 7.95
N SER A 12 -17.99 -23.32 7.64
CA SER A 12 -16.62 -22.85 7.62
C SER A 12 -16.53 -21.79 6.51
N ALA A 13 -16.52 -20.51 6.89
CA ALA A 13 -16.14 -19.45 5.98
C ALA A 13 -14.72 -19.77 5.53
N ASN A 14 -14.55 -20.20 4.28
CA ASN A 14 -13.24 -20.32 3.65
C ASN A 14 -12.63 -18.90 3.59
N ILE A 15 -11.88 -18.54 4.61
CA ILE A 15 -11.01 -17.35 4.58
C ILE A 15 -9.88 -17.76 3.63
N PHE A 16 -10.01 -17.42 2.35
CA PHE A 16 -8.92 -17.61 1.40
C PHE A 16 -7.72 -16.83 1.91
N ALA A 17 -6.61 -17.51 2.17
CA ALA A 17 -5.34 -16.91 2.53
C ALA A 17 -4.92 -15.90 1.45
N VAL A 18 -4.33 -14.80 1.86
CA VAL A 18 -3.82 -13.80 0.92
C VAL A 18 -2.48 -14.27 0.40
N ASN A 19 -2.40 -14.54 -0.90
CA ASN A 19 -1.14 -14.93 -1.53
C ASN A 19 -0.51 -13.72 -2.24
N VAL A 20 0.63 -13.25 -1.74
CA VAL A 20 1.38 -12.12 -2.33
C VAL A 20 1.77 -12.39 -3.78
N GLN A 21 2.00 -13.68 -4.15
CA GLN A 21 2.36 -14.07 -5.53
C GLN A 21 1.22 -13.81 -6.54
N ASP A 22 -0.03 -13.66 -6.10
CA ASP A 22 -1.13 -13.29 -6.99
C ASP A 22 -0.98 -11.84 -7.49
N TYR A 23 -0.27 -10.99 -6.75
CA TYR A 23 -0.07 -9.57 -7.04
C TYR A 23 1.34 -9.29 -7.57
N ILE A 24 2.38 -9.81 -6.92
CA ILE A 24 3.79 -9.52 -7.22
C ILE A 24 4.43 -10.75 -7.85
N ASN A 25 4.42 -10.78 -9.18
CA ASN A 25 4.99 -11.84 -10.02
C ASN A 25 5.41 -11.27 -11.38
N ASP A 26 6.13 -12.06 -12.18
CA ASP A 26 6.67 -11.63 -13.48
C ASP A 26 5.61 -11.37 -14.56
N LYS A 27 4.35 -11.80 -14.35
CA LYS A 27 3.24 -11.49 -15.27
C LYS A 27 2.68 -10.09 -15.01
N ASN A 28 2.63 -9.69 -13.73
CA ASN A 28 2.06 -8.41 -13.30
C ASN A 28 3.07 -7.27 -13.33
N CYS A 29 4.37 -7.57 -13.20
CA CYS A 29 5.43 -6.61 -12.97
C CYS A 29 6.42 -6.61 -14.13
N ASN A 30 6.80 -5.44 -14.65
CA ASN A 30 7.95 -5.35 -15.54
C ASN A 30 9.27 -5.54 -14.79
N GLN A 31 9.28 -5.17 -13.51
CA GLN A 31 10.40 -5.40 -12.61
C GLN A 31 9.91 -5.58 -11.18
N ILE A 32 10.40 -6.61 -10.50
CA ILE A 32 10.23 -6.77 -9.05
C ILE A 32 11.47 -6.16 -8.38
N ILE A 33 11.24 -5.16 -7.51
CA ILE A 33 12.31 -4.52 -6.75
C ILE A 33 12.19 -5.01 -5.32
N ASP A 34 13.17 -5.80 -4.89
CA ASP A 34 13.24 -6.36 -3.54
C ASP A 34 14.06 -5.43 -2.64
N LYS A 35 13.41 -4.88 -1.63
CA LYS A 35 14.01 -4.11 -0.55
C LYS A 35 14.12 -4.98 0.70
N THR A 36 14.84 -4.53 1.70
CA THR A 36 15.07 -5.33 2.92
C THR A 36 13.76 -5.78 3.59
N VAL A 37 12.73 -4.92 3.59
CA VAL A 37 11.48 -5.15 4.34
C VAL A 37 10.22 -5.03 3.49
N PHE A 38 10.33 -4.69 2.22
CA PHE A 38 9.19 -4.61 1.29
C PHE A 38 9.59 -4.94 -0.14
N LYS A 39 8.61 -5.35 -0.94
CA LYS A 39 8.75 -5.65 -2.38
C LYS A 39 7.87 -4.75 -3.19
N ILE A 40 8.37 -4.27 -4.32
CA ILE A 40 7.67 -3.40 -5.25
C ILE A 40 7.49 -4.12 -6.58
N CYS A 41 6.27 -4.18 -7.06
CA CYS A 41 5.92 -4.53 -8.43
C CYS A 41 5.89 -3.25 -9.26
N TYR A 42 6.93 -3.01 -10.03
CA TYR A 42 7.09 -1.78 -10.81
C TYR A 42 6.62 -1.97 -12.25
N ASP A 43 5.92 -0.98 -12.78
CA ASP A 43 5.50 -0.92 -14.18
C ASP A 43 6.27 0.18 -14.93
N TYR A 44 6.90 -0.19 -16.03
CA TYR A 44 7.73 0.70 -16.84
C TYR A 44 6.94 1.75 -17.61
N GLN A 45 5.72 1.42 -18.07
CA GLN A 45 4.91 2.35 -18.83
C GLN A 45 4.26 3.39 -17.91
N LEU A 46 3.85 2.96 -16.73
CA LEU A 46 3.29 3.83 -15.69
C LEU A 46 4.38 4.65 -14.99
N LYS A 47 5.62 4.18 -15.01
CA LYS A 47 6.76 4.70 -14.23
C LYS A 47 6.43 4.80 -12.74
N GLY A 48 5.78 3.79 -12.24
CA GLY A 48 5.29 3.68 -10.87
C GLY A 48 4.99 2.25 -10.46
N ALA A 49 4.75 2.06 -9.18
CA ALA A 49 4.34 0.78 -8.65
C ALA A 49 2.90 0.45 -9.02
N LYS A 50 2.64 -0.84 -9.33
CA LYS A 50 1.30 -1.43 -9.35
C LYS A 50 0.94 -2.03 -7.99
N TYR A 51 1.92 -2.64 -7.34
CA TYR A 51 1.75 -3.24 -6.02
C TYR A 51 2.99 -3.04 -5.16
N VAL A 52 2.77 -2.93 -3.85
CA VAL A 52 3.83 -2.99 -2.83
C VAL A 52 3.38 -3.89 -1.69
N SER A 53 4.22 -4.83 -1.27
CA SER A 53 3.94 -5.72 -0.14
C SER A 53 5.01 -5.60 0.94
N TYR A 54 4.58 -5.66 2.20
CA TYR A 54 5.44 -5.61 3.37
C TYR A 54 4.78 -6.25 4.59
N THR A 55 5.56 -6.41 5.65
CA THR A 55 5.07 -6.77 6.98
C THR A 55 5.39 -5.66 7.97
N VAL A 56 4.39 -5.26 8.75
CA VAL A 56 4.54 -4.35 9.88
C VAL A 56 4.70 -5.18 11.14
N ASP A 57 5.84 -5.05 11.78
CA ASP A 57 6.08 -5.60 13.12
C ASP A 57 5.56 -4.60 14.16
N GLY A 58 4.60 -5.03 14.98
CA GLY A 58 3.94 -4.16 15.94
C GLY A 58 4.85 -3.65 17.05
N SER A 59 5.91 -4.41 17.39
CA SER A 59 6.90 -4.00 18.39
C SER A 59 7.84 -2.93 17.83
N MET A 60 8.23 -3.05 16.55
CA MET A 60 9.15 -2.13 15.88
C MET A 60 8.44 -0.83 15.46
N ALA A 61 7.24 -0.92 14.89
CA ALA A 61 6.46 0.24 14.45
C ALA A 61 6.02 1.16 15.60
N ASN A 62 6.09 0.69 16.85
CA ASN A 62 5.75 1.45 18.05
C ASN A 62 6.92 1.57 19.02
N ALA A 63 8.14 1.25 18.60
CA ALA A 63 9.35 1.46 19.40
C ALA A 63 9.50 2.96 19.74
N GLY A 64 9.88 3.27 20.98
CA GLY A 64 9.84 4.62 21.52
C GLY A 64 10.80 5.65 20.89
N GLU A 65 11.77 5.21 20.07
CA GLU A 65 12.71 6.08 19.38
C GLU A 65 12.51 6.02 17.87
N HIS A 66 11.68 6.92 17.36
CA HIS A 66 11.47 7.08 15.93
C HIS A 66 12.44 8.11 15.34
N ILE A 67 12.97 7.82 14.16
CA ILE A 67 13.85 8.73 13.44
C ILE A 67 13.03 9.91 12.90
N LYS A 68 13.21 11.09 13.49
CA LYS A 68 12.46 12.30 13.12
C LYS A 68 12.95 12.94 11.82
N LYS A 69 14.24 12.82 11.50
CA LYS A 69 14.83 13.40 10.30
C LYS A 69 14.49 12.53 9.09
N ARG A 70 13.62 13.04 8.23
CA ARG A 70 13.23 12.38 6.98
C ARG A 70 14.37 12.42 5.96
N PRO A 71 14.66 11.30 5.28
CA PRO A 71 15.60 11.26 4.16
C PRO A 71 15.10 12.09 2.97
N SER A 72 16.01 12.42 2.05
CA SER A 72 15.63 12.94 0.74
C SER A 72 15.13 11.79 -0.14
N PHE A 73 14.16 12.08 -1.00
CA PHE A 73 13.74 11.14 -2.05
C PHE A 73 14.88 10.90 -3.03
N TYR A 74 15.01 9.65 -3.49
CA TYR A 74 16.06 9.26 -4.42
C TYR A 74 15.53 8.41 -5.57
N VAL A 75 16.20 8.51 -6.72
CA VAL A 75 15.89 7.75 -7.92
C VAL A 75 16.30 6.28 -7.73
N GLU A 76 15.44 5.34 -8.12
CA GLU A 76 15.78 3.92 -8.09
C GLU A 76 16.68 3.55 -9.27
N ASN A 77 17.97 3.40 -8.98
CA ASN A 77 18.99 3.20 -10.03
C ASN A 77 18.93 1.84 -10.73
N ASN A 78 18.29 0.85 -10.11
CA ASN A 78 18.10 -0.47 -10.71
C ASN A 78 17.04 -0.48 -11.82
N ILE A 79 16.23 0.59 -11.93
CA ILE A 79 15.29 0.77 -13.04
C ILE A 79 16.03 1.35 -14.24
N PRO A 80 15.81 0.83 -15.49
CA PRO A 80 16.39 1.43 -16.69
C PRO A 80 15.99 2.91 -16.83
N VAL A 81 16.96 3.77 -17.20
CA VAL A 81 16.85 5.25 -17.15
C VAL A 81 15.53 5.79 -17.76
N LYS A 82 15.11 5.27 -18.91
CA LYS A 82 13.92 5.72 -19.62
C LYS A 82 12.59 5.46 -18.87
N TYR A 83 12.61 4.61 -17.85
CA TYR A 83 11.45 4.20 -17.07
C TYR A 83 11.45 4.72 -15.63
N ARG A 84 12.47 5.48 -15.24
CA ARG A 84 12.61 6.03 -13.90
C ARG A 84 11.60 7.14 -13.65
N SER A 85 11.15 7.25 -12.41
CA SER A 85 10.50 8.42 -11.83
C SER A 85 11.52 9.22 -11.03
N TYR A 86 11.34 10.54 -11.00
CA TYR A 86 12.29 11.46 -10.38
C TYR A 86 11.58 12.39 -9.39
N PRO A 87 12.24 12.81 -8.30
CA PRO A 87 11.63 13.71 -7.32
C PRO A 87 11.17 15.05 -7.94
N GLU A 88 11.92 15.57 -8.91
CA GLU A 88 11.61 16.86 -9.58
C GLU A 88 10.33 16.81 -10.41
N ASP A 89 9.86 15.64 -10.85
CA ASP A 89 8.60 15.50 -11.61
C ASP A 89 7.37 15.90 -10.80
N TYR A 90 7.48 15.89 -9.48
CA TYR A 90 6.41 16.31 -8.58
C TYR A 90 6.39 17.80 -8.30
N THR A 91 7.46 18.53 -8.68
CA THR A 91 7.56 19.96 -8.45
C THR A 91 6.50 20.71 -9.26
N HIS A 92 5.66 21.47 -8.57
CA HIS A 92 4.53 22.22 -9.15
C HIS A 92 3.50 21.33 -9.88
N SER A 93 3.46 20.02 -9.62
CA SER A 93 2.51 19.09 -10.24
C SER A 93 1.11 19.15 -9.63
N GLY A 94 0.95 19.71 -8.43
CA GLY A 94 -0.28 19.64 -7.64
C GLY A 94 -0.44 18.34 -6.83
N PHE A 95 0.50 17.38 -6.98
CA PHE A 95 0.48 16.11 -6.26
C PHE A 95 1.60 16.01 -5.23
N ASP A 96 1.31 15.34 -4.14
CA ASP A 96 2.30 14.92 -3.16
C ASP A 96 3.06 13.67 -3.63
N ARG A 97 4.27 13.48 -3.10
CA ARG A 97 5.02 12.23 -3.17
C ARG A 97 4.46 11.24 -2.14
N GLY A 98 3.39 10.51 -2.51
CA GLY A 98 2.72 9.59 -1.61
C GLY A 98 3.45 8.25 -1.51
N HIS A 99 3.73 7.80 -0.28
CA HIS A 99 4.34 6.50 -0.01
C HIS A 99 3.33 5.36 -0.13
N LEU A 100 3.75 4.23 -0.68
CA LEU A 100 3.00 2.97 -0.61
C LEU A 100 3.44 2.14 0.61
N ALA A 101 4.71 1.76 0.72
CA ALA A 101 5.27 1.34 2.00
C ALA A 101 5.52 2.59 2.85
N ASN A 102 4.71 2.76 3.90
CA ASN A 102 4.67 3.98 4.70
C ASN A 102 5.96 4.14 5.52
N HIS A 103 6.56 5.32 5.51
CA HIS A 103 7.79 5.58 6.25
C HIS A 103 7.66 5.42 7.77
N ALA A 104 6.48 5.70 8.34
CA ALA A 104 6.26 5.58 9.78
C ALA A 104 6.13 4.13 10.28
N ASP A 105 6.06 3.15 9.39
CA ASP A 105 6.13 1.74 9.75
C ASP A 105 7.58 1.24 9.89
N PHE A 106 8.55 2.05 9.39
CA PHE A 106 9.94 1.66 9.21
C PHE A 106 10.94 2.68 9.78
N ASP A 107 10.50 3.66 10.56
CA ASP A 107 11.33 4.73 11.13
C ASP A 107 12.13 4.32 12.37
N TYR A 108 12.15 3.04 12.68
CA TYR A 108 12.98 2.43 13.72
C TYR A 108 14.45 2.20 13.28
N SER A 109 14.75 2.30 11.99
CA SER A 109 16.09 2.09 11.42
C SER A 109 16.36 3.08 10.30
N ALA A 110 17.47 3.83 10.37
CA ALA A 110 17.83 4.84 9.36
C ALA A 110 17.99 4.25 7.95
N ASN A 111 18.58 3.05 7.85
CA ASN A 111 18.76 2.36 6.57
C ASN A 111 17.43 1.89 5.97
N ILE A 112 16.53 1.36 6.81
CA ILE A 112 15.23 0.88 6.36
C ILE A 112 14.33 2.07 6.01
N LEU A 113 14.30 3.11 6.84
CA LEU A 113 13.60 4.36 6.56
C LEU A 113 14.05 4.97 5.23
N TYR A 114 15.37 5.00 4.95
CA TYR A 114 15.90 5.50 3.69
C TYR A 114 15.33 4.75 2.49
N GLN A 115 15.18 3.42 2.58
CA GLN A 115 14.66 2.60 1.48
C GLN A 115 13.21 2.98 1.10
N THR A 116 12.39 3.44 2.06
CA THR A 116 11.01 3.87 1.76
C THR A 116 10.96 5.12 0.89
N TYR A 117 12.02 5.92 0.86
CA TYR A 117 12.13 7.15 0.05
C TYR A 117 12.60 6.93 -1.39
N SER A 118 12.73 5.66 -1.83
CA SER A 118 12.91 5.31 -3.25
C SER A 118 11.71 5.80 -4.06
N MET A 119 11.96 6.50 -5.17
CA MET A 119 10.90 6.96 -6.09
C MET A 119 10.09 5.81 -6.68
N ALA A 120 10.59 4.56 -6.64
CA ALA A 120 9.82 3.38 -7.00
C ALA A 120 8.67 3.05 -6.02
N ASN A 121 8.77 3.50 -4.76
CA ASN A 121 7.75 3.35 -3.70
C ASN A 121 6.75 4.52 -3.67
N ILE A 122 6.90 5.50 -4.56
CA ILE A 122 6.19 6.77 -4.52
C ILE A 122 5.23 6.87 -5.70
N ILE A 123 4.00 7.33 -5.41
CA ILE A 123 2.97 7.62 -6.42
C ILE A 123 2.46 9.06 -6.27
N PRO A 124 1.96 9.69 -7.37
CA PRO A 124 1.25 10.95 -7.27
C PRO A 124 -0.03 10.79 -6.45
N GLN A 125 -0.13 11.45 -5.31
CA GLN A 125 -1.32 11.47 -4.47
C GLN A 125 -1.85 12.90 -4.33
N VAL A 126 -3.17 13.06 -4.39
CA VAL A 126 -3.82 14.32 -4.01
C VAL A 126 -3.42 14.68 -2.58
N PRO A 127 -2.98 15.93 -2.30
CA PRO A 127 -2.44 16.30 -0.99
C PRO A 127 -3.38 15.99 0.19
N GLU A 128 -4.68 16.26 0.04
CA GLU A 128 -5.69 15.99 1.08
C GLU A 128 -5.86 14.48 1.31
N VAL A 129 -5.74 13.66 0.26
CA VAL A 129 -5.74 12.21 0.42
C VAL A 129 -4.50 11.77 1.18
N ASN A 130 -3.32 12.18 0.73
CA ASN A 130 -2.05 11.77 1.33
C ASN A 130 -1.92 12.21 2.80
N ARG A 131 -2.30 13.46 3.11
CA ARG A 131 -2.03 14.07 4.42
C ARG A 131 -3.14 13.83 5.45
N ASP A 132 -4.40 13.59 5.02
CA ASP A 132 -5.55 13.54 5.92
C ASP A 132 -6.26 12.17 5.90
N THR A 133 -6.63 11.66 4.73
CA THR A 133 -7.52 10.49 4.67
C THR A 133 -6.75 9.17 4.64
N TRP A 134 -5.71 9.05 3.80
CA TRP A 134 -4.87 7.85 3.72
C TRP A 134 -4.08 7.57 4.99
N ILE A 135 -3.63 8.60 5.69
CA ILE A 135 -2.93 8.46 6.98
C ILE A 135 -3.78 7.74 8.05
N LYS A 136 -5.12 7.74 7.91
CA LYS A 136 -6.01 7.02 8.84
C LYS A 136 -5.84 5.51 8.72
N VAL A 137 -5.75 4.98 7.50
CA VAL A 137 -5.53 3.54 7.29
C VAL A 137 -4.10 3.13 7.64
N GLU A 138 -3.13 4.00 7.44
CA GLU A 138 -1.74 3.77 7.87
C GLU A 138 -1.60 3.72 9.40
N LYS A 139 -2.31 4.58 10.12
CA LYS A 139 -2.38 4.51 11.59
C LYS A 139 -3.12 3.24 12.06
N TYR A 140 -4.16 2.85 11.33
CA TYR A 140 -4.92 1.64 11.64
C TYR A 140 -4.06 0.39 11.48
N GLU A 141 -3.30 0.23 10.38
CA GLU A 141 -2.43 -0.93 10.19
C GLU A 141 -1.39 -1.07 11.31
N ARG A 142 -0.79 0.03 11.78
CA ARG A 142 0.14 0.01 12.93
C ARG A 142 -0.56 -0.41 14.22
N SER A 143 -1.77 0.09 14.48
CA SER A 143 -2.53 -0.29 15.68
C SER A 143 -2.92 -1.76 15.67
N VAL A 144 -3.26 -2.32 14.50
CA VAL A 144 -3.55 -3.75 14.34
C VAL A 144 -2.27 -4.58 14.49
N ALA A 145 -1.16 -4.15 13.89
CA ALA A 145 0.13 -4.81 14.07
C ALA A 145 0.52 -4.88 15.56
N GLN A 146 0.35 -3.78 16.27
CA GLN A 146 0.60 -3.72 17.73
C GLN A 146 -0.29 -4.71 18.49
N SER A 147 -1.57 -4.81 18.13
CA SER A 147 -2.53 -5.70 18.80
C SER A 147 -2.29 -7.19 18.50
N LEU A 148 -1.91 -7.53 17.27
CA LEU A 148 -1.75 -8.91 16.79
C LEU A 148 -0.29 -9.40 16.79
N GLY A 149 0.68 -8.51 17.11
CA GLY A 149 2.12 -8.74 17.01
C GLY A 149 2.70 -8.34 15.66
N SER A 150 2.01 -8.65 14.58
CA SER A 150 2.37 -8.23 13.22
C SER A 150 1.17 -8.28 12.27
N VAL A 151 1.26 -7.56 11.15
CA VAL A 151 0.36 -7.71 10.00
C VAL A 151 1.15 -7.68 8.70
N SER A 152 0.69 -8.43 7.73
CA SER A 152 1.12 -8.30 6.34
C SER A 152 0.22 -7.32 5.60
N VAL A 153 0.80 -6.56 4.67
CA VAL A 153 0.11 -5.51 3.92
C VAL A 153 0.40 -5.68 2.44
N ILE A 154 -0.62 -5.51 1.61
CA ILE A 154 -0.48 -5.32 0.18
C ILE A 154 -1.18 -4.00 -0.17
N ASN A 155 -0.43 -3.08 -0.77
CA ASN A 155 -0.98 -1.90 -1.42
C ASN A 155 -1.06 -2.15 -2.92
N GLY A 156 -2.19 -1.83 -3.54
CA GLY A 156 -2.38 -1.86 -4.97
C GLY A 156 -2.76 -0.49 -5.51
N VAL A 157 -2.38 -0.21 -6.74
CA VAL A 157 -2.57 1.09 -7.40
C VAL A 157 -3.31 0.86 -8.70
N ASN A 158 -4.42 1.58 -8.88
CA ASN A 158 -5.23 1.51 -10.09
C ASN A 158 -5.00 2.75 -10.97
N TYR A 159 -4.74 2.50 -12.23
CA TYR A 159 -4.58 3.52 -13.25
C TYR A 159 -5.69 3.40 -14.29
N SER A 160 -6.06 4.48 -14.94
CA SER A 160 -6.91 4.44 -16.11
C SER A 160 -6.13 3.92 -17.34
N ASN A 161 -6.82 3.53 -18.39
CA ASN A 161 -6.18 3.11 -19.65
C ASN A 161 -5.35 4.24 -20.29
N ASN A 162 -5.73 5.48 -20.06
CA ASN A 162 -4.99 6.68 -20.48
C ASN A 162 -4.83 7.61 -19.27
N PRO A 163 -3.85 7.35 -18.38
CA PRO A 163 -3.71 8.12 -17.16
C PRO A 163 -3.19 9.52 -17.44
N GLU A 164 -3.63 10.48 -16.63
CA GLU A 164 -2.95 11.76 -16.50
C GLU A 164 -1.47 11.52 -16.17
N ARG A 165 -0.60 12.44 -16.61
CA ARG A 165 0.85 12.31 -16.40
C ARG A 165 1.44 13.60 -15.90
N ILE A 166 2.38 13.48 -14.97
CA ILE A 166 3.08 14.63 -14.38
C ILE A 166 4.58 14.62 -14.72
N GLY A 167 5.15 15.80 -14.65
CA GLY A 167 6.57 16.07 -14.81
C GLY A 167 7.14 15.79 -16.18
N LYS A 168 8.43 16.08 -16.32
CA LYS A 168 9.19 15.87 -17.55
C LYS A 168 9.21 14.40 -17.96
N HIS A 169 9.26 13.51 -17.00
CA HIS A 169 9.39 12.07 -17.25
C HIS A 169 8.04 11.37 -17.39
N GLN A 170 6.91 12.11 -17.37
CA GLN A 170 5.58 11.57 -17.65
C GLN A 170 5.17 10.41 -16.72
N ILE A 171 5.27 10.64 -15.39
CA ILE A 171 4.82 9.69 -14.37
C ILE A 171 3.29 9.62 -14.41
N ALA A 172 2.72 8.43 -14.45
CA ALA A 172 1.28 8.22 -14.45
C ALA A 172 0.65 8.57 -13.09
N VAL A 173 -0.48 9.29 -13.12
CA VAL A 173 -1.29 9.60 -11.95
C VAL A 173 -2.33 8.50 -11.76
N PRO A 174 -2.38 7.83 -10.59
CA PRO A 174 -3.39 6.83 -10.32
C PRO A 174 -4.77 7.45 -10.08
N ILE A 175 -5.83 6.72 -10.46
CA ILE A 175 -7.22 7.11 -10.17
C ILE A 175 -7.66 6.68 -8.77
N SER A 176 -7.08 5.60 -8.25
CA SER A 176 -7.36 5.09 -6.90
C SER A 176 -6.23 4.18 -6.44
N PHE A 177 -6.19 3.93 -5.16
CA PHE A 177 -5.30 2.93 -4.54
C PHE A 177 -6.03 2.25 -3.40
N TRP A 178 -5.53 1.07 -3.02
CA TRP A 178 -6.17 0.23 -2.03
C TRP A 178 -5.14 -0.48 -1.16
N LYS A 179 -5.61 -0.97 -0.04
CA LYS A 179 -4.78 -1.66 0.95
C LYS A 179 -5.49 -2.90 1.47
N ILE A 180 -4.79 -4.03 1.49
CA ILE A 180 -5.17 -5.24 2.21
C ILE A 180 -4.26 -5.35 3.43
N ILE A 181 -4.84 -5.40 4.62
CA ILE A 181 -4.14 -5.63 5.90
C ILE A 181 -4.60 -7.00 6.40
N TYR A 182 -3.67 -7.92 6.63
CA TYR A 182 -4.03 -9.28 7.00
C TYR A 182 -3.01 -9.94 7.93
N ASN A 183 -3.51 -10.92 8.70
CA ASN A 183 -2.71 -11.89 9.45
C ASN A 183 -3.45 -13.22 9.39
N ASP A 184 -3.02 -14.11 8.48
CA ASP A 184 -3.70 -15.38 8.23
C ASP A 184 -3.70 -16.28 9.47
N ASN A 185 -2.63 -16.25 10.28
CA ASN A 185 -2.53 -17.03 11.52
C ASN A 185 -3.55 -16.59 12.59
N LYS A 186 -4.03 -15.36 12.51
CA LYS A 186 -5.03 -14.78 13.41
C LYS A 186 -6.41 -14.69 12.77
N GLY A 187 -6.59 -15.15 11.54
CA GLY A 187 -7.84 -15.04 10.80
C GLY A 187 -8.28 -13.59 10.57
N PHE A 188 -7.33 -12.65 10.52
CA PHE A 188 -7.61 -11.22 10.35
C PHE A 188 -7.37 -10.80 8.90
N LYS A 189 -8.37 -10.10 8.31
CA LYS A 189 -8.23 -9.46 7.00
C LYS A 189 -9.19 -8.28 6.91
N ARG A 190 -8.67 -7.10 6.51
CA ARG A 190 -9.43 -5.88 6.23
C ARG A 190 -8.92 -5.23 4.96
N CYS A 191 -9.82 -4.64 4.17
CA CYS A 191 -9.53 -4.07 2.87
C CYS A 191 -10.11 -2.67 2.77
N PHE A 192 -9.31 -1.74 2.23
CA PHE A 192 -9.66 -0.34 2.10
C PHE A 192 -9.35 0.14 0.68
N LYS A 193 -10.19 1.03 0.14
CA LYS A 193 -9.99 1.65 -1.17
C LYS A 193 -10.21 3.14 -1.11
N TYR A 194 -9.31 3.90 -1.69
CA TYR A 194 -9.33 5.36 -1.72
C TYR A 194 -9.30 5.84 -3.18
N GLN A 195 -10.17 6.79 -3.50
CA GLN A 195 -10.09 7.52 -4.76
C GLN A 195 -9.01 8.60 -4.65
N ASN A 196 -8.25 8.83 -5.72
CA ASN A 196 -7.22 9.86 -5.74
C ASN A 196 -7.80 11.21 -6.20
N VAL A 197 -8.81 11.67 -5.47
CA VAL A 197 -9.53 12.94 -5.70
C VAL A 197 -9.65 13.70 -4.39
N VAL A 198 -9.84 15.02 -4.47
CA VAL A 198 -10.00 15.86 -3.28
C VAL A 198 -11.20 15.36 -2.45
N PRO A 199 -10.98 14.87 -1.21
CA PRO A 199 -12.05 14.36 -0.37
C PRO A 199 -12.69 15.46 0.48
N ASP A 200 -13.88 15.20 1.04
CA ASP A 200 -14.37 15.96 2.18
C ASP A 200 -13.67 15.47 3.47
N THR A 201 -12.53 16.07 3.81
CA THR A 201 -11.70 15.63 4.94
C THR A 201 -12.39 15.74 6.30
N LYS A 202 -13.41 16.63 6.43
CA LYS A 202 -14.13 16.85 7.69
C LYS A 202 -15.10 15.73 7.99
N ALA A 203 -15.73 15.16 6.97
CA ALA A 203 -16.68 14.06 7.10
C ALA A 203 -16.02 12.68 6.95
N ASP A 204 -14.81 12.61 6.42
CA ASP A 204 -14.11 11.38 6.12
C ASP A 204 -13.81 10.52 7.35
N ARG A 205 -14.17 9.24 7.29
CA ARG A 205 -13.91 8.24 8.33
C ARG A 205 -13.31 7.01 7.70
N LEU A 206 -12.42 6.34 8.42
CA LEU A 206 -11.76 5.10 7.96
C LEU A 206 -12.76 4.06 7.43
N LYS A 207 -13.89 3.88 8.09
CA LYS A 207 -14.93 2.92 7.71
C LYS A 207 -15.59 3.22 6.35
N ASP A 208 -15.55 4.46 5.90
CA ASP A 208 -16.15 4.86 4.62
C ASP A 208 -15.31 4.36 3.43
N HIS A 209 -14.07 3.95 3.68
CA HIS A 209 -13.14 3.37 2.71
C HIS A 209 -13.03 1.86 2.81
N GLU A 210 -13.65 1.24 3.83
CA GLU A 210 -13.63 -0.22 3.98
C GLU A 210 -14.48 -0.88 2.88
N VAL A 211 -13.90 -1.87 2.21
CA VAL A 211 -14.53 -2.59 1.10
C VAL A 211 -14.44 -4.11 1.31
N ASN A 212 -15.31 -4.85 0.63
CA ASN A 212 -15.15 -6.30 0.59
C ASN A 212 -13.87 -6.64 -0.17
N CYS A 213 -12.99 -7.43 0.46
CA CYS A 213 -11.69 -7.79 -0.11
C CYS A 213 -11.81 -8.51 -1.47
N SER A 214 -12.90 -9.25 -1.71
CA SER A 214 -13.14 -9.91 -2.99
C SER A 214 -13.28 -8.95 -4.17
N THR A 215 -13.65 -7.68 -3.90
CA THR A 215 -13.77 -6.66 -4.96
C THR A 215 -12.44 -6.13 -5.44
N LEU A 216 -11.36 -6.30 -4.66
CA LEU A 216 -10.02 -5.85 -5.02
C LEU A 216 -9.29 -6.84 -5.95
N VAL A 217 -9.66 -8.11 -5.88
CA VAL A 217 -9.08 -9.17 -6.73
C VAL A 217 -9.67 -9.15 -8.15
N ALA A 218 -10.90 -8.63 -8.31
CA ALA A 218 -11.61 -8.60 -9.60
C ALA A 218 -11.10 -7.50 -10.57
N LEU A 219 -10.10 -6.71 -10.17
CA LEU A 219 -9.52 -5.62 -10.97
C LEU A 219 -8.16 -5.99 -11.62
N GLN A 220 -7.90 -7.32 -11.74
CA GLN A 220 -6.71 -7.85 -12.43
C GLN A 220 -6.94 -7.97 -13.93
#